data_98636119de35c7c1aaa890dc017d18a3
#
_entry.id   98636119de35c7c1aaa890dc017d18a3
#
_cell.length_a   1.000
_cell.length_b   1.000
_cell.length_c   1.000
_cell.angle_alpha   90.00
_cell.angle_beta   90.00
_cell.angle_gamma   90.00
#
_symmetry.space_group_name_H-M   'P 1'
#
loop_
_entity.id
_entity.type
_entity.pdbx_description
1 polymer ?
#
loop_
_entity_poly.entity_id
_entity_poly.type
_entity_poly.pdbx_seq_one_letter_code
_entity_poly.pdbx_strand_id
1 'polypeptide(L)'
;MMRAILISAALVSSFGMVFAQQQKLPAGIPQPIYLWPNGPDGKNGAPGALGQGEADKPRMYAFLPEKRSTSAAVLVIPGGGYQHLAIGYEGVQIAGWLNLQGVAAFLLDYRVAPYHFPAPVEDAQRAMQLIRLHAAEYGVDPKRVGVWGFSAGGHLASSLGTHDTVKREPSGPPDAADAQSSRPDFMVLAYPVISMEPPEAHMGSRTNFLGPDARAGLAHAYSNQFAVTKETPPTFLFATTNDPTVPVANSLDFYRALTEAQVPAELHLYDYANHGCGLCGSIQPLATWPALLRNWLVQRGVIPPNAPPPPPPMPNLPAWIDGMTGPGQFNGQW
;
A
#
# COMPACT_ATOMS: atom_id res chain seq x y z
N MET A 1 43.69 -7.26 65.33
CA MET A 1 44.03 -6.50 64.11
C MET A 1 43.76 -7.43 62.91
N MET A 2 42.57 -7.30 62.31
CA MET A 2 42.18 -8.02 61.10
C MET A 2 42.17 -7.08 59.92
N ARG A 3 42.99 -7.34 58.94
CA ARG A 3 43.00 -6.60 57.66
C ARG A 3 41.97 -7.25 56.71
N ALA A 4 40.98 -6.47 56.30
CA ALA A 4 40.04 -6.83 55.26
C ALA A 4 40.67 -6.59 53.88
N ILE A 5 40.65 -7.62 53.03
CA ILE A 5 41.04 -7.54 51.62
C ILE A 5 39.79 -7.32 50.81
N LEU A 6 39.73 -6.15 50.17
CA LEU A 6 38.70 -5.82 49.16
C LEU A 6 39.12 -6.42 47.80
N ILE A 7 38.32 -7.35 47.29
CA ILE A 7 38.47 -7.87 45.95
C ILE A 7 37.47 -7.10 45.08
N SER A 8 37.97 -6.23 44.21
CA SER A 8 37.18 -5.58 43.16
C SER A 8 37.00 -6.53 41.99
N ALA A 9 35.80 -7.02 41.77
CA ALA A 9 35.44 -7.74 40.57
C ALA A 9 35.08 -6.75 39.45
N ALA A 10 35.92 -6.67 38.42
CA ALA A 10 35.63 -5.94 37.21
C ALA A 10 34.71 -6.77 36.33
N LEU A 11 33.45 -6.33 36.17
CA LEU A 11 32.52 -6.87 35.15
C LEU A 11 32.94 -6.35 33.79
N VAL A 12 33.52 -7.21 32.97
CA VAL A 12 33.69 -6.99 31.52
C VAL A 12 32.38 -7.33 30.86
N SER A 13 31.60 -6.32 30.54
CA SER A 13 30.41 -6.47 29.68
C SER A 13 30.87 -6.66 28.23
N SER A 14 30.87 -7.89 27.76
CA SER A 14 31.02 -8.23 26.34
C SER A 14 29.73 -7.77 25.59
N PHE A 15 29.77 -6.61 24.94
CA PHE A 15 28.82 -6.26 23.92
C PHE A 15 29.02 -7.17 22.71
N GLY A 16 28.24 -8.24 22.64
CA GLY A 16 28.11 -9.05 21.43
C GLY A 16 27.47 -8.21 20.35
N MET A 17 28.21 -7.82 19.32
CA MET A 17 27.64 -7.35 18.07
C MET A 17 26.79 -8.46 17.48
N VAL A 18 25.49 -8.34 17.62
CA VAL A 18 24.53 -9.14 16.86
C VAL A 18 24.60 -8.61 15.42
N PHE A 19 25.37 -9.30 14.59
CA PHE A 19 25.25 -9.16 13.14
C PHE A 19 23.82 -9.56 12.80
N ALA A 20 23.01 -8.59 12.38
CA ALA A 20 21.72 -8.87 11.79
C ALA A 20 21.96 -9.73 10.54
N GLN A 21 21.73 -11.03 10.65
CA GLN A 21 21.68 -11.93 9.50
C GLN A 21 20.60 -11.36 8.57
N GLN A 22 20.99 -10.95 7.36
CA GLN A 22 20.06 -10.71 6.28
C GLN A 22 19.20 -11.95 6.14
N GLN A 23 17.96 -11.88 6.60
CA GLN A 23 17.00 -12.97 6.41
C GLN A 23 16.86 -13.18 4.91
N LYS A 24 17.28 -14.35 4.45
CA LYS A 24 17.13 -14.76 3.06
C LYS A 24 15.63 -14.80 2.79
N LEU A 25 15.17 -13.94 1.88
CA LEU A 25 13.76 -13.92 1.47
C LEU A 25 13.33 -15.34 1.05
N PRO A 26 12.11 -15.77 1.41
CA PRO A 26 11.59 -17.06 0.98
C PRO A 26 11.63 -17.19 -0.54
N ALA A 27 11.79 -18.42 -1.05
CA ALA A 27 11.80 -18.69 -2.48
C ALA A 27 10.47 -18.21 -3.12
N GLY A 28 10.56 -17.40 -4.19
CA GLY A 28 9.40 -16.87 -4.91
C GLY A 28 9.07 -15.40 -4.62
N ILE A 29 9.72 -14.76 -3.64
CA ILE A 29 9.58 -13.31 -3.45
C ILE A 29 10.66 -12.59 -4.27
N PRO A 30 10.26 -11.58 -5.08
CA PRO A 30 11.21 -10.74 -5.81
C PRO A 30 12.18 -10.03 -4.86
N GLN A 31 13.34 -9.61 -5.38
CA GLN A 31 14.25 -8.75 -4.64
C GLN A 31 13.61 -7.39 -4.39
N PRO A 32 13.84 -6.77 -3.22
CA PRO A 32 13.31 -5.45 -2.92
C PRO A 32 13.95 -4.38 -3.81
N ILE A 33 13.11 -3.45 -4.26
CA ILE A 33 13.50 -2.23 -4.94
C ILE A 33 13.32 -1.10 -3.93
N TYR A 34 14.43 -0.62 -3.38
CA TYR A 34 14.39 0.47 -2.40
C TYR A 34 13.99 1.79 -3.07
N LEU A 35 13.04 2.50 -2.47
CA LEU A 35 12.52 3.74 -3.04
C LEU A 35 13.54 4.89 -2.98
N TRP A 36 14.42 4.85 -1.99
CA TRP A 36 15.42 5.89 -1.70
C TRP A 36 16.82 5.27 -1.56
N PRO A 37 17.40 4.69 -2.63
CA PRO A 37 18.66 3.95 -2.52
C PRO A 37 19.85 4.83 -2.14
N ASN A 38 19.82 6.11 -2.49
CA ASN A 38 20.93 7.04 -2.23
C ASN A 38 20.63 8.08 -1.15
N GLY A 39 19.37 8.10 -0.63
CA GLY A 39 18.92 9.11 0.32
C GLY A 39 19.08 10.56 -0.14
N PRO A 40 18.51 11.54 0.59
CA PRO A 40 18.66 12.95 0.25
C PRO A 40 20.09 13.49 0.49
N ASP A 41 20.87 12.81 1.29
CA ASP A 41 22.24 13.15 1.69
C ASP A 41 23.29 12.11 1.24
N GLY A 42 22.95 11.22 0.32
CA GLY A 42 23.83 10.13 -0.16
C GLY A 42 24.02 8.98 0.83
N LYS A 43 23.23 8.96 1.90
CA LYS A 43 23.27 7.93 2.95
C LYS A 43 21.98 7.10 2.91
N ASN A 44 21.78 6.24 1.96
CA ASN A 44 20.71 5.21 1.87
C ASN A 44 19.57 5.37 2.91
N GLY A 45 18.81 6.46 2.88
CA GLY A 45 17.72 6.73 3.81
C GLY A 45 16.56 7.47 3.15
N ALA A 46 15.34 7.19 3.60
CA ALA A 46 14.15 7.92 3.15
C ALA A 46 14.10 9.34 3.76
N PRO A 47 13.44 10.31 3.09
CA PRO A 47 13.19 11.62 3.69
C PRO A 47 12.55 11.49 5.07
N GLY A 48 13.09 12.22 6.06
CA GLY A 48 12.60 12.16 7.44
C GLY A 48 12.86 10.83 8.17
N ALA A 49 13.82 10.03 7.72
CA ALA A 49 14.20 8.78 8.38
C ALA A 49 14.60 9.01 9.85
N LEU A 50 14.13 8.12 10.74
CA LEU A 50 14.36 8.19 12.17
C LEU A 50 15.63 7.44 12.61
N GLY A 51 16.35 6.81 11.68
CA GLY A 51 17.56 6.04 11.94
C GLY A 51 17.31 4.72 12.67
N GLN A 52 16.14 4.11 12.46
CA GLN A 52 15.67 2.91 13.14
C GLN A 52 15.79 1.61 12.31
N GLY A 53 16.64 1.58 11.29
CA GLY A 53 16.93 0.35 10.55
C GLY A 53 16.02 0.10 9.35
N GLU A 54 15.48 -1.12 9.20
CA GLU A 54 14.71 -1.51 8.00
C GLU A 54 13.41 -0.72 7.81
N ALA A 55 12.78 -0.23 8.88
CA ALA A 55 11.59 0.62 8.81
C ALA A 55 11.86 1.98 8.11
N ASP A 56 13.11 2.41 8.05
CA ASP A 56 13.53 3.64 7.36
C ASP A 56 13.75 3.43 5.85
N LYS A 57 13.61 2.21 5.36
CA LYS A 57 13.92 1.82 3.98
C LYS A 57 12.69 1.32 3.25
N PRO A 58 11.73 2.22 2.95
CA PRO A 58 10.56 1.83 2.17
C PRO A 58 10.98 1.28 0.81
N ARG A 59 10.24 0.28 0.33
CA ARG A 59 10.60 -0.50 -0.83
C ARG A 59 9.36 -1.00 -1.56
N MET A 60 9.55 -1.49 -2.75
CA MET A 60 8.53 -2.22 -3.47
C MET A 60 9.08 -3.55 -4.00
N TYR A 61 8.19 -4.47 -4.33
CA TYR A 61 8.53 -5.78 -4.89
C TYR A 61 7.84 -5.93 -6.25
N ALA A 62 8.62 -6.19 -7.31
CA ALA A 62 8.10 -6.32 -8.66
C ALA A 62 7.69 -7.77 -8.95
N PHE A 63 6.39 -8.04 -8.96
CA PHE A 63 5.80 -9.31 -9.39
C PHE A 63 5.47 -9.22 -10.88
N LEU A 64 6.30 -9.81 -11.72
CA LEU A 64 6.12 -9.80 -13.16
C LEU A 64 5.47 -11.12 -13.62
N PRO A 65 4.44 -11.07 -14.47
CA PRO A 65 3.76 -12.28 -14.92
C PRO A 65 4.67 -13.09 -15.86
N GLU A 66 4.66 -14.41 -15.73
CA GLU A 66 5.37 -15.31 -16.66
C GLU A 66 4.87 -15.16 -18.10
N LYS A 67 3.54 -15.02 -18.24
CA LYS A 67 2.88 -14.74 -19.52
C LYS A 67 2.19 -13.40 -19.45
N ARG A 68 2.80 -12.43 -20.10
CA ARG A 68 2.24 -11.09 -20.19
C ARG A 68 1.10 -11.06 -21.21
N SER A 69 -0.05 -10.53 -20.81
CA SER A 69 -1.19 -10.31 -21.69
C SER A 69 -1.42 -8.83 -22.02
N THR A 70 -0.79 -7.94 -21.26
CA THR A 70 -0.93 -6.48 -21.36
C THR A 70 0.33 -5.77 -20.92
N SER A 71 0.51 -4.52 -21.34
CA SER A 71 1.55 -3.63 -20.82
C SER A 71 1.10 -2.82 -19.59
N ALA A 72 -0.10 -3.06 -19.06
CA ALA A 72 -0.54 -2.39 -17.84
C ALA A 72 0.19 -2.91 -16.59
N ALA A 73 0.25 -2.05 -15.59
CA ALA A 73 0.78 -2.38 -14.27
C ALA A 73 -0.10 -1.83 -13.15
N VAL A 74 0.03 -2.40 -11.95
CA VAL A 74 -0.68 -1.96 -10.76
C VAL A 74 0.28 -1.85 -9.58
N LEU A 75 0.30 -0.70 -8.91
CA LEU A 75 0.90 -0.55 -7.60
C LEU A 75 -0.12 -1.02 -6.56
N VAL A 76 0.22 -2.07 -5.81
CA VAL A 76 -0.61 -2.65 -4.75
C VAL A 76 -0.20 -2.05 -3.41
N ILE A 77 -1.15 -1.47 -2.71
CA ILE A 77 -0.95 -0.74 -1.44
C ILE A 77 -1.76 -1.43 -0.34
N PRO A 78 -1.13 -2.28 0.50
CA PRO A 78 -1.80 -2.98 1.60
C PRO A 78 -2.34 -2.02 2.65
N GLY A 79 -3.41 -2.44 3.35
CA GLY A 79 -3.91 -1.78 4.55
C GLY A 79 -3.11 -2.11 5.80
N GLY A 80 -3.74 -1.88 6.96
CA GLY A 80 -3.16 -2.12 8.28
C GLY A 80 -3.17 -0.88 9.18
N GLY A 81 -4.09 0.06 8.91
CA GLY A 81 -4.34 1.23 9.78
C GLY A 81 -3.18 2.22 9.88
N TYR A 82 -2.24 2.23 8.94
CA TYR A 82 -0.97 2.95 9.03
C TYR A 82 -0.13 2.55 10.26
N GLN A 83 -0.42 1.42 10.88
CA GLN A 83 0.31 0.86 12.00
C GLN A 83 1.20 -0.31 11.59
N HIS A 84 0.73 -1.10 10.64
CA HIS A 84 1.40 -2.24 10.04
C HIS A 84 0.96 -2.38 8.58
N LEU A 85 1.45 -3.39 7.89
CA LEU A 85 1.07 -3.70 6.51
C LEU A 85 0.54 -5.14 6.40
N ALA A 86 -0.64 -5.29 5.81
CA ALA A 86 -1.28 -6.57 5.53
C ALA A 86 -0.68 -7.22 4.26
N ILE A 87 0.63 -7.38 4.23
CA ILE A 87 1.44 -7.78 3.06
C ILE A 87 0.95 -9.09 2.42
N GLY A 88 0.46 -10.04 3.21
CA GLY A 88 0.04 -11.35 2.74
C GLY A 88 -1.19 -11.27 1.82
N TYR A 89 -2.35 -11.05 2.43
CA TYR A 89 -3.65 -11.16 1.74
C TYR A 89 -4.07 -9.90 0.97
N GLU A 90 -3.56 -8.72 1.33
CA GLU A 90 -3.76 -7.46 0.60
C GLU A 90 -2.55 -7.07 -0.27
N GLY A 91 -1.51 -7.88 -0.28
CA GLY A 91 -0.28 -7.67 -1.04
C GLY A 91 0.03 -8.80 -2.00
N VAL A 92 0.70 -9.87 -1.50
CA VAL A 92 1.21 -10.97 -2.32
C VAL A 92 0.09 -11.73 -3.04
N GLN A 93 -1.06 -11.99 -2.39
CA GLN A 93 -2.21 -12.62 -3.06
C GLN A 93 -2.75 -11.77 -4.20
N ILE A 94 -2.80 -10.46 -4.02
CA ILE A 94 -3.27 -9.52 -5.04
C ILE A 94 -2.29 -9.48 -6.22
N ALA A 95 -0.99 -9.42 -5.94
CA ALA A 95 0.04 -9.47 -6.97
C ALA A 95 -0.04 -10.77 -7.78
N GLY A 96 -0.24 -11.91 -7.10
CA GLY A 96 -0.48 -13.20 -7.75
C GLY A 96 -1.72 -13.21 -8.63
N TRP A 97 -2.85 -12.66 -8.14
CA TRP A 97 -4.09 -12.55 -8.91
C TRP A 97 -3.90 -11.70 -10.18
N LEU A 98 -3.19 -10.57 -10.09
CA LEU A 98 -2.85 -9.71 -11.23
C LEU A 98 -1.95 -10.43 -12.23
N ASN A 99 -0.93 -11.15 -11.74
CA ASN A 99 -0.01 -11.91 -12.61
C ASN A 99 -0.72 -13.03 -13.39
N LEU A 100 -1.71 -13.69 -12.79
CA LEU A 100 -2.56 -14.66 -13.48
C LEU A 100 -3.39 -14.04 -14.62
N GLN A 101 -3.66 -12.72 -14.56
CA GLN A 101 -4.28 -11.95 -15.64
C GLN A 101 -3.26 -11.43 -16.65
N GLY A 102 -1.96 -11.67 -16.45
CA GLY A 102 -0.87 -11.14 -17.27
C GLY A 102 -0.55 -9.67 -17.04
N VAL A 103 -0.98 -9.11 -15.90
CA VAL A 103 -0.71 -7.74 -15.45
C VAL A 103 0.49 -7.72 -14.51
N ALA A 104 1.43 -6.80 -14.70
CA ALA A 104 2.53 -6.59 -13.76
C ALA A 104 2.01 -5.95 -12.47
N ALA A 105 2.50 -6.41 -11.32
CA ALA A 105 2.14 -5.89 -10.01
C ALA A 105 3.39 -5.45 -9.23
N PHE A 106 3.27 -4.34 -8.54
CA PHE A 106 4.31 -3.81 -7.66
C PHE A 106 3.72 -3.68 -6.27
N LEU A 107 4.22 -4.47 -5.32
CA LEU A 107 3.75 -4.45 -3.94
C LEU A 107 4.54 -3.42 -3.14
N LEU A 108 3.87 -2.43 -2.56
CA LEU A 108 4.48 -1.37 -1.79
C LEU A 108 4.61 -1.75 -0.31
N ASP A 109 5.82 -1.63 0.20
CA ASP A 109 6.18 -1.69 1.63
C ASP A 109 6.55 -0.28 2.06
N TYR A 110 5.52 0.51 2.44
CA TYR A 110 5.64 1.94 2.76
C TYR A 110 5.79 2.16 4.27
N ARG A 111 6.33 3.31 4.64
CA ARG A 111 6.50 3.69 6.05
C ARG A 111 5.15 3.87 6.74
N VAL A 112 5.02 3.21 7.89
CA VAL A 112 3.88 3.29 8.80
C VAL A 112 4.33 3.83 10.15
N ALA A 113 3.43 4.03 11.12
CA ALA A 113 3.80 4.52 12.44
C ALA A 113 5.05 3.80 13.00
N PRO A 114 6.02 4.55 13.57
CA PRO A 114 5.90 5.93 14.06
C PRO A 114 6.08 7.04 13.00
N TYR A 115 6.13 6.68 11.72
CA TYR A 115 6.10 7.64 10.63
C TYR A 115 4.67 8.12 10.39
N HIS A 116 4.54 9.43 10.18
CA HIS A 116 3.29 10.12 9.91
C HIS A 116 3.37 10.86 8.58
N PHE A 117 2.31 11.54 8.19
CA PHE A 117 2.33 12.46 7.06
C PHE A 117 3.55 13.41 7.15
N PRO A 118 4.30 13.61 6.06
CA PRO A 118 4.01 13.19 4.68
C PRO A 118 4.61 11.84 4.27
N ALA A 119 5.32 11.12 5.14
CA ALA A 119 6.16 9.98 4.79
C ALA A 119 5.44 8.89 3.97
N PRO A 120 4.25 8.38 4.34
CA PRO A 120 3.57 7.36 3.54
C PRO A 120 3.21 7.87 2.12
N VAL A 121 2.82 9.16 2.01
CA VAL A 121 2.46 9.76 0.71
C VAL A 121 3.68 9.88 -0.20
N GLU A 122 4.81 10.34 0.35
CA GLU A 122 6.08 10.43 -0.38
C GLU A 122 6.54 9.07 -0.90
N ASP A 123 6.41 8.01 -0.08
CA ASP A 123 6.76 6.65 -0.49
C ASP A 123 5.88 6.15 -1.63
N ALA A 124 4.58 6.38 -1.56
CA ALA A 124 3.65 5.97 -2.60
C ALA A 124 3.85 6.76 -3.91
N GLN A 125 4.07 8.06 -3.83
CA GLN A 125 4.41 8.90 -4.99
C GLN A 125 5.71 8.42 -5.63
N ARG A 126 6.74 8.18 -4.82
CA ARG A 126 8.04 7.70 -5.28
C ARG A 126 7.95 6.34 -5.97
N ALA A 127 7.17 5.40 -5.43
CA ALA A 127 6.94 4.10 -6.05
C ALA A 127 6.32 4.24 -7.45
N MET A 128 5.27 5.06 -7.61
CA MET A 128 4.67 5.34 -8.92
C MET A 128 5.67 5.94 -9.90
N GLN A 129 6.47 6.89 -9.45
CA GLN A 129 7.50 7.54 -10.26
C GLN A 129 8.57 6.55 -10.73
N LEU A 130 9.06 5.67 -9.85
CA LEU A 130 10.04 4.64 -10.18
C LEU A 130 9.49 3.60 -11.15
N ILE A 131 8.22 3.17 -11.00
CA ILE A 131 7.58 2.27 -11.95
C ILE A 131 7.57 2.90 -13.35
N ARG A 132 7.24 4.18 -13.47
CA ARG A 132 7.21 4.89 -14.77
C ARG A 132 8.61 5.12 -15.33
N LEU A 133 9.57 5.48 -14.49
CA LEU A 133 10.96 5.67 -14.91
C LEU A 133 11.56 4.39 -15.52
N HIS A 134 11.30 3.24 -14.89
CA HIS A 134 11.81 1.93 -15.29
C HIS A 134 10.79 1.12 -16.10
N ALA A 135 9.76 1.75 -16.64
CA ALA A 135 8.64 1.06 -17.31
C ALA A 135 9.11 0.15 -18.46
N ALA A 136 10.10 0.59 -19.25
CA ALA A 136 10.66 -0.21 -20.34
C ALA A 136 11.34 -1.49 -19.84
N GLU A 137 12.05 -1.44 -18.72
CA GLU A 137 12.73 -2.58 -18.11
C GLU A 137 11.72 -3.62 -17.62
N TYR A 138 10.57 -3.16 -17.11
CA TYR A 138 9.47 -4.00 -16.67
C TYR A 138 8.52 -4.43 -17.81
N GLY A 139 8.72 -3.94 -19.04
CA GLY A 139 7.81 -4.15 -20.17
C GLY A 139 6.42 -3.53 -19.91
N VAL A 140 6.35 -2.42 -19.21
CA VAL A 140 5.16 -1.67 -18.85
C VAL A 140 5.02 -0.43 -19.72
N ASP A 141 3.79 -0.06 -20.06
CA ASP A 141 3.49 1.25 -20.64
C ASP A 141 3.35 2.27 -19.48
N PRO A 142 4.19 3.32 -19.43
CA PRO A 142 4.15 4.31 -18.35
C PRO A 142 2.84 5.11 -18.29
N LYS A 143 1.96 5.01 -19.27
CA LYS A 143 0.63 5.62 -19.31
C LYS A 143 -0.49 4.65 -18.92
N ARG A 144 -0.14 3.47 -18.40
CA ARG A 144 -1.09 2.41 -18.02
C ARG A 144 -0.75 1.82 -16.66
N VAL A 145 -0.44 2.68 -15.69
CA VAL A 145 -0.05 2.31 -14.32
C VAL A 145 -1.17 2.73 -13.36
N GLY A 146 -1.92 1.77 -12.87
CA GLY A 146 -2.96 1.99 -11.86
C GLY A 146 -2.49 1.73 -10.45
N VAL A 147 -3.39 1.94 -9.50
CA VAL A 147 -3.18 1.66 -8.09
C VAL A 147 -4.32 0.80 -7.53
N TRP A 148 -4.00 -0.11 -6.63
CA TRP A 148 -4.99 -0.90 -5.90
C TRP A 148 -4.69 -0.84 -4.41
N GLY A 149 -5.55 -0.14 -3.66
CA GLY A 149 -5.41 0.08 -2.22
C GLY A 149 -6.52 -0.56 -1.40
N PHE A 150 -6.16 -0.99 -0.19
CA PHE A 150 -7.03 -1.67 0.76
C PHE A 150 -7.09 -0.90 2.08
N SER A 151 -8.27 -0.68 2.66
CA SER A 151 -8.39 -0.05 3.99
C SER A 151 -7.58 1.26 4.09
N ALA A 152 -6.63 1.38 5.01
CA ALA A 152 -5.70 2.50 5.09
C ALA A 152 -4.85 2.68 3.82
N GLY A 153 -4.47 1.57 3.15
CA GLY A 153 -3.84 1.61 1.83
C GLY A 153 -4.77 2.14 0.73
N GLY A 154 -6.10 1.99 0.91
CA GLY A 154 -7.11 2.64 0.08
C GLY A 154 -7.12 4.16 0.23
N HIS A 155 -6.89 4.66 1.45
CA HIS A 155 -6.67 6.08 1.70
C HIS A 155 -5.41 6.57 0.97
N LEU A 156 -4.31 5.85 1.08
CA LEU A 156 -3.06 6.21 0.41
C LEU A 156 -3.19 6.15 -1.11
N ALA A 157 -3.90 5.17 -1.66
CA ALA A 157 -4.19 5.05 -3.08
C ALA A 157 -5.06 6.19 -3.60
N SER A 158 -6.14 6.54 -2.87
CA SER A 158 -6.99 7.68 -3.23
C SER A 158 -6.25 9.02 -3.10
N SER A 159 -5.32 9.14 -2.13
CA SER A 159 -4.44 10.31 -2.03
C SER A 159 -3.54 10.48 -3.26
N LEU A 160 -3.03 9.40 -3.86
CA LEU A 160 -2.30 9.48 -5.13
C LEU A 160 -3.16 10.03 -6.27
N GLY A 161 -4.46 9.72 -6.29
CA GLY A 161 -5.38 10.17 -7.33
C GLY A 161 -5.95 11.57 -7.14
N THR A 162 -5.87 12.12 -5.93
CA THR A 162 -6.46 13.42 -5.57
C THR A 162 -5.42 14.48 -5.19
N HIS A 163 -4.19 14.06 -4.86
CA HIS A 163 -3.10 14.93 -4.38
C HIS A 163 -1.80 14.74 -5.19
N ASP A 164 -1.88 14.35 -6.45
CA ASP A 164 -0.74 14.12 -7.33
C ASP A 164 0.11 15.38 -7.59
N THR A 165 -0.49 16.56 -7.44
CA THR A 165 0.19 17.85 -7.58
C THR A 165 0.91 18.31 -6.32
N VAL A 166 0.68 17.65 -5.17
CA VAL A 166 1.41 17.95 -3.94
C VAL A 166 2.85 17.47 -4.11
N LYS A 167 3.73 18.42 -4.39
CA LYS A 167 5.15 18.13 -4.53
C LYS A 167 5.74 17.80 -3.17
N ARG A 168 6.54 16.75 -3.14
CA ARG A 168 7.44 16.47 -2.03
C ARG A 168 8.34 17.69 -1.80
N GLU A 169 8.49 18.10 -0.52
CA GLU A 169 9.56 19.05 -0.17
C GLU A 169 10.90 18.38 -0.52
N PRO A 170 11.75 19.02 -1.34
CA PRO A 170 12.99 18.41 -1.75
C PRO A 170 13.90 18.19 -0.53
N SER A 171 14.09 16.96 -0.14
CA SER A 171 15.08 16.60 0.90
C SER A 171 16.44 16.24 0.28
N GLY A 172 16.69 16.68 -0.97
CA GLY A 172 17.92 16.48 -1.74
C GLY A 172 17.76 16.95 -3.18
N PRO A 173 18.81 16.87 -3.99
CA PRO A 173 18.72 17.22 -5.41
C PRO A 173 17.72 16.30 -6.09
N PRO A 174 16.83 16.83 -6.97
CA PRO A 174 15.90 16.03 -7.73
C PRO A 174 16.63 15.01 -8.62
N ASP A 175 16.08 13.82 -8.74
CA ASP A 175 16.57 12.79 -9.64
C ASP A 175 15.61 12.55 -10.84
N ALA A 176 15.94 11.58 -11.69
CA ALA A 176 15.15 11.29 -12.89
C ALA A 176 13.71 10.82 -12.57
N ALA A 177 13.47 10.23 -11.42
CA ALA A 177 12.14 9.78 -11.02
C ALA A 177 11.23 10.96 -10.65
N ASP A 178 11.78 12.04 -10.09
CA ASP A 178 11.00 13.24 -9.73
C ASP A 178 10.37 13.94 -10.96
N ALA A 179 10.88 13.66 -12.16
CA ALA A 179 10.30 14.13 -13.42
C ALA A 179 9.07 13.31 -13.87
N GLN A 180 8.83 12.15 -13.27
CA GLN A 180 7.70 11.28 -13.60
C GLN A 180 6.45 11.65 -12.80
N SER A 181 5.28 11.43 -13.41
CA SER A 181 4.01 11.62 -12.72
C SER A 181 3.80 10.56 -11.63
N SER A 182 3.33 10.97 -10.46
CA SER A 182 2.85 10.06 -9.40
C SER A 182 1.37 9.73 -9.53
N ARG A 183 0.61 10.42 -10.42
CA ARG A 183 -0.82 10.20 -10.61
C ARG A 183 -1.09 8.85 -11.25
N PRO A 184 -1.93 7.99 -10.65
CA PRO A 184 -2.34 6.73 -11.28
C PRO A 184 -3.24 6.97 -12.51
N ASP A 185 -3.27 6.00 -13.43
CA ASP A 185 -4.14 6.07 -14.61
C ASP A 185 -5.55 5.48 -14.32
N PHE A 186 -5.68 4.69 -13.26
CA PHE A 186 -6.94 4.18 -12.71
C PHE A 186 -6.73 3.78 -11.24
N MET A 187 -7.83 3.68 -10.48
CA MET A 187 -7.79 3.28 -9.07
C MET A 187 -8.74 2.12 -8.79
N VAL A 188 -8.31 1.21 -7.92
CA VAL A 188 -9.14 0.17 -7.29
C VAL A 188 -9.04 0.35 -5.79
N LEU A 189 -10.17 0.56 -5.12
CA LEU A 189 -10.25 0.85 -3.71
C LEU A 189 -11.15 -0.18 -3.02
N ALA A 190 -10.55 -1.04 -2.20
CA ALA A 190 -11.28 -2.07 -1.46
C ALA A 190 -11.48 -1.64 -0.01
N TYR A 191 -12.74 -1.55 0.44
CA TYR A 191 -13.15 -1.08 1.78
C TYR A 191 -12.27 0.07 2.30
N PRO A 192 -12.09 1.14 1.49
CA PRO A 192 -11.07 2.15 1.76
C PRO A 192 -11.42 3.03 2.95
N VAL A 193 -10.43 3.41 3.73
CA VAL A 193 -10.48 4.66 4.49
C VAL A 193 -10.40 5.79 3.46
N ILE A 194 -11.21 6.82 3.62
CA ILE A 194 -11.26 8.01 2.74
C ILE A 194 -11.24 9.29 3.59
N SER A 195 -12.12 9.35 4.59
CA SER A 195 -12.22 10.50 5.49
C SER A 195 -11.23 10.40 6.65
N MET A 196 -10.58 11.51 6.95
CA MET A 196 -9.81 11.74 8.18
C MET A 196 -10.59 12.58 9.20
N GLU A 197 -11.86 12.90 8.92
CA GLU A 197 -12.73 13.65 9.81
C GLU A 197 -13.84 12.77 10.40
N PRO A 198 -14.10 12.84 11.72
CA PRO A 198 -15.27 12.20 12.33
C PRO A 198 -16.58 12.77 11.75
N PRO A 199 -17.67 11.98 11.73
CA PRO A 199 -17.80 10.63 12.30
C PRO A 199 -17.31 9.50 11.39
N GLU A 200 -16.95 9.74 10.13
CA GLU A 200 -16.61 8.72 9.14
C GLU A 200 -15.17 8.21 9.29
N ALA A 201 -14.31 8.96 9.99
CA ALA A 201 -12.90 8.60 10.12
C ALA A 201 -12.70 7.28 10.89
N HIS A 202 -11.90 6.36 10.32
CA HIS A 202 -11.28 5.30 11.11
C HIS A 202 -10.19 5.92 11.99
N MET A 203 -10.47 6.09 13.28
CA MET A 203 -9.63 6.87 14.22
C MET A 203 -8.21 6.35 14.35
N GLY A 204 -8.00 5.03 14.26
CA GLY A 204 -6.65 4.42 14.24
C GLY A 204 -5.83 4.91 13.04
N SER A 205 -6.38 4.81 11.83
CA SER A 205 -5.73 5.30 10.61
C SER A 205 -5.47 6.80 10.67
N ARG A 206 -6.45 7.58 11.16
CA ARG A 206 -6.30 9.02 11.32
C ARG A 206 -5.12 9.38 12.23
N THR A 207 -5.05 8.79 13.41
CA THR A 207 -3.98 9.07 14.39
C THR A 207 -2.61 8.66 13.84
N ASN A 208 -2.52 7.46 13.25
CA ASN A 208 -1.26 6.95 12.71
C ASN A 208 -0.80 7.74 11.47
N PHE A 209 -1.72 8.18 10.62
CA PHE A 209 -1.38 8.96 9.42
C PHE A 209 -1.04 10.41 9.74
N LEU A 210 -1.90 11.09 10.49
CA LEU A 210 -1.73 12.53 10.77
C LEU A 210 -0.64 12.81 11.82
N GLY A 211 -0.44 11.89 12.77
CA GLY A 211 0.41 12.09 13.94
C GLY A 211 -0.26 12.90 15.06
N PRO A 212 0.39 12.97 16.25
CA PRO A 212 -0.17 13.65 17.41
C PRO A 212 -0.22 15.18 17.25
N ASP A 213 0.71 15.74 16.46
CA ASP A 213 0.87 17.18 16.26
C ASP A 213 0.35 17.65 14.89
N ALA A 214 -0.72 17.00 14.40
CA ALA A 214 -1.29 17.30 13.09
C ALA A 214 -1.63 18.80 12.96
N ARG A 215 -1.17 19.42 11.87
CA ARG A 215 -1.51 20.82 11.56
C ARG A 215 -3.00 20.98 11.39
N ALA A 216 -3.54 22.12 11.82
CA ALA A 216 -4.95 22.46 11.58
C ALA A 216 -5.28 22.38 10.07
N GLY A 217 -6.41 21.77 9.75
CA GLY A 217 -6.88 21.59 8.38
C GLY A 217 -6.27 20.38 7.64
N LEU A 218 -5.23 19.70 8.18
CA LEU A 218 -4.64 18.54 7.52
C LEU A 218 -5.64 17.37 7.40
N ALA A 219 -6.47 17.14 8.41
CA ALA A 219 -7.51 16.12 8.38
C ALA A 219 -8.51 16.40 7.24
N HIS A 220 -8.93 17.65 7.08
CA HIS A 220 -9.82 18.04 5.98
C HIS A 220 -9.13 17.87 4.62
N ALA A 221 -7.90 18.36 4.49
CA ALA A 221 -7.16 18.27 3.24
C ALA A 221 -6.95 16.82 2.77
N TYR A 222 -6.75 15.89 3.71
CA TYR A 222 -6.60 14.45 3.41
C TYR A 222 -7.86 13.63 3.67
N SER A 223 -9.02 14.25 3.78
CA SER A 223 -10.32 13.63 3.56
C SER A 223 -10.60 13.66 2.06
N ASN A 224 -10.19 12.60 1.37
CA ASN A 224 -10.00 12.58 -0.08
C ASN A 224 -11.29 12.83 -0.89
N GLN A 225 -12.47 12.64 -0.30
CA GLN A 225 -13.76 13.01 -0.92
C GLN A 225 -13.85 14.50 -1.23
N PHE A 226 -13.16 15.37 -0.46
CA PHE A 226 -13.16 16.81 -0.69
C PHE A 226 -12.14 17.27 -1.74
N ALA A 227 -11.18 16.39 -2.09
CA ALA A 227 -10.13 16.68 -3.05
C ALA A 227 -10.37 16.11 -4.45
N VAL A 228 -11.54 15.48 -4.68
CA VAL A 228 -11.91 14.95 -5.99
C VAL A 228 -12.11 16.09 -6.98
N THR A 229 -11.53 15.93 -8.16
CA THR A 229 -11.69 16.84 -9.31
C THR A 229 -11.99 16.03 -10.57
N LYS A 230 -12.30 16.69 -11.68
CA LYS A 230 -12.47 16.03 -12.99
C LYS A 230 -11.21 15.30 -13.49
N GLU A 231 -10.05 15.63 -12.93
CA GLU A 231 -8.78 14.99 -13.26
C GLU A 231 -8.52 13.73 -12.40
N THR A 232 -9.35 13.47 -11.39
CA THR A 232 -9.26 12.25 -10.57
C THR A 232 -9.42 11.02 -11.47
N PRO A 233 -8.60 9.96 -11.31
CA PRO A 233 -8.65 8.78 -12.18
C PRO A 233 -9.96 8.01 -12.10
N PRO A 234 -10.36 7.29 -13.18
CA PRO A 234 -11.44 6.31 -13.12
C PRO A 234 -11.26 5.35 -11.96
N THR A 235 -12.32 5.07 -11.20
CA THR A 235 -12.22 4.35 -9.93
C THR A 235 -13.24 3.22 -9.81
N PHE A 236 -12.76 2.06 -9.36
CA PHE A 236 -13.58 0.93 -8.89
C PHE A 236 -13.55 0.89 -7.37
N LEU A 237 -14.73 0.75 -6.72
CA LEU A 237 -14.87 0.65 -5.27
C LEU A 237 -15.58 -0.66 -4.89
N PHE A 238 -15.11 -1.26 -3.81
CA PHE A 238 -15.74 -2.40 -3.16
C PHE A 238 -15.78 -2.17 -1.65
N ALA A 239 -16.94 -2.38 -1.02
CA ALA A 239 -17.09 -2.29 0.44
C ALA A 239 -18.25 -3.17 0.94
N THR A 240 -18.33 -3.35 2.27
CA THR A 240 -19.48 -3.99 2.94
C THR A 240 -20.28 -2.94 3.72
N THR A 241 -21.62 -3.10 3.75
CA THR A 241 -22.52 -2.10 4.33
C THR A 241 -22.36 -2.02 5.84
N ASN A 242 -22.12 -3.16 6.49
CA ASN A 242 -22.00 -3.28 7.94
C ASN A 242 -20.56 -3.50 8.39
N ASP A 243 -19.59 -2.88 7.69
CA ASP A 243 -18.17 -2.93 8.04
C ASP A 243 -17.96 -2.45 9.49
N PRO A 244 -17.41 -3.28 10.39
CA PRO A 244 -17.26 -2.93 11.80
C PRO A 244 -16.06 -2.00 12.09
N THR A 245 -15.22 -1.73 11.09
CA THR A 245 -13.94 -1.01 11.23
C THR A 245 -13.96 0.33 10.51
N VAL A 246 -14.35 0.32 9.24
CA VAL A 246 -14.38 1.50 8.38
C VAL A 246 -15.82 1.77 7.94
N PRO A 247 -16.45 2.86 8.41
CA PRO A 247 -17.82 3.19 8.04
C PRO A 247 -18.00 3.22 6.52
N VAL A 248 -19.04 2.57 6.01
CA VAL A 248 -19.36 2.50 4.57
C VAL A 248 -19.50 3.88 3.93
N ALA A 249 -19.79 4.91 4.72
CA ALA A 249 -19.83 6.31 4.31
C ALA A 249 -18.54 6.75 3.59
N ASN A 250 -17.37 6.22 3.97
CA ASN A 250 -16.12 6.48 3.26
C ASN A 250 -16.24 6.17 1.75
N SER A 251 -16.74 4.97 1.41
CA SER A 251 -16.92 4.56 0.02
C SER A 251 -18.05 5.32 -0.67
N LEU A 252 -19.16 5.58 0.02
CA LEU A 252 -20.33 6.29 -0.52
C LEU A 252 -20.00 7.75 -0.84
N ASP A 253 -19.32 8.45 0.07
CA ASP A 253 -18.99 9.87 -0.09
C ASP A 253 -17.94 10.07 -1.19
N PHE A 254 -16.96 9.17 -1.28
CA PHE A 254 -15.98 9.22 -2.37
C PHE A 254 -16.64 8.93 -3.74
N TYR A 255 -17.49 7.91 -3.80
CA TYR A 255 -18.26 7.62 -5.04
C TYR A 255 -19.14 8.78 -5.46
N ARG A 256 -19.84 9.42 -4.50
CA ARG A 256 -20.63 10.62 -4.77
C ARG A 256 -19.77 11.75 -5.35
N ALA A 257 -18.64 12.05 -4.71
CA ALA A 257 -17.71 13.08 -5.17
C ALA A 257 -17.18 12.79 -6.58
N LEU A 258 -16.84 11.52 -6.89
CA LEU A 258 -16.43 11.12 -8.23
C LEU A 258 -17.54 11.36 -9.27
N THR A 259 -18.79 10.98 -8.96
CA THR A 259 -19.90 11.16 -9.88
C THR A 259 -20.25 12.62 -10.10
N GLU A 260 -20.23 13.46 -9.06
CA GLU A 260 -20.40 14.91 -9.14
C GLU A 260 -19.31 15.58 -10.01
N ALA A 261 -18.07 15.09 -9.91
CA ALA A 261 -16.94 15.52 -10.73
C ALA A 261 -16.96 14.92 -12.16
N GLN A 262 -17.96 14.10 -12.50
CA GLN A 262 -18.08 13.38 -13.78
C GLN A 262 -16.91 12.41 -14.07
N VAL A 263 -16.28 11.90 -13.02
CA VAL A 263 -15.26 10.85 -13.11
C VAL A 263 -15.93 9.49 -13.25
N PRO A 264 -15.53 8.64 -14.20
CA PRO A 264 -16.08 7.29 -14.31
C PRO A 264 -15.80 6.48 -13.05
N ALA A 265 -16.85 6.02 -12.40
CA ALA A 265 -16.75 5.25 -11.15
C ALA A 265 -17.75 4.09 -11.13
N GLU A 266 -17.34 3.00 -10.48
CA GLU A 266 -18.18 1.82 -10.22
C GLU A 266 -18.07 1.45 -8.75
N LEU A 267 -19.21 1.24 -8.05
CA LEU A 267 -19.26 0.89 -6.63
C LEU A 267 -20.06 -0.39 -6.42
N HIS A 268 -19.48 -1.35 -5.72
CA HIS A 268 -20.13 -2.58 -5.30
C HIS A 268 -20.22 -2.64 -3.78
N LEU A 269 -21.44 -2.68 -3.26
CA LEU A 269 -21.73 -2.84 -1.84
C LEU A 269 -22.38 -4.19 -1.57
N TYR A 270 -21.90 -4.87 -0.55
CA TYR A 270 -22.47 -6.14 -0.09
C TYR A 270 -23.10 -5.94 1.28
N ASP A 271 -24.31 -6.47 1.47
CA ASP A 271 -24.95 -6.55 2.79
C ASP A 271 -24.23 -7.63 3.62
N TYR A 272 -23.14 -7.22 4.21
CA TYR A 272 -22.27 -8.09 5.01
C TYR A 272 -21.52 -7.26 6.05
N ALA A 273 -21.10 -7.92 7.15
CA ALA A 273 -20.31 -7.31 8.22
C ALA A 273 -18.90 -7.89 8.18
N ASN A 274 -18.00 -7.27 7.42
CA ASN A 274 -16.60 -7.68 7.33
C ASN A 274 -15.70 -6.52 6.94
N HIS A 275 -14.45 -6.57 7.42
CA HIS A 275 -13.36 -5.68 7.00
C HIS A 275 -12.10 -6.51 6.75
N GLY A 276 -11.28 -6.11 5.78
CA GLY A 276 -9.94 -6.67 5.62
C GLY A 276 -9.90 -8.10 5.10
N CYS A 277 -10.62 -8.43 4.02
CA CYS A 277 -10.65 -9.79 3.46
C CYS A 277 -9.86 -9.99 2.16
N GLY A 278 -9.13 -8.97 1.65
CA GLY A 278 -8.42 -9.07 0.37
C GLY A 278 -9.35 -9.50 -0.76
N LEU A 279 -9.06 -10.64 -1.41
CA LEU A 279 -9.92 -11.21 -2.45
C LEU A 279 -11.19 -11.89 -1.89
N CYS A 280 -11.33 -12.02 -0.58
CA CYS A 280 -12.47 -12.63 0.13
C CYS A 280 -12.83 -14.06 -0.34
N GLY A 281 -11.87 -14.84 -0.82
CA GLY A 281 -12.11 -16.08 -1.54
C GLY A 281 -12.89 -17.17 -0.80
N SER A 282 -12.87 -17.16 0.54
CA SER A 282 -13.61 -18.10 1.41
C SER A 282 -14.93 -17.55 1.92
N ILE A 283 -15.27 -16.27 1.65
CA ILE A 283 -16.44 -15.59 2.23
C ILE A 283 -17.50 -15.36 1.15
N GLN A 284 -18.56 -16.17 1.16
CA GLN A 284 -19.70 -15.93 0.27
C GLN A 284 -20.68 -14.94 0.93
N PRO A 285 -21.24 -13.95 0.20
CA PRO A 285 -21.12 -13.72 -1.25
C PRO A 285 -19.92 -12.89 -1.68
N LEU A 286 -19.05 -12.44 -0.76
CA LEU A 286 -17.96 -11.49 -1.04
C LEU A 286 -16.97 -12.03 -2.09
N ALA A 287 -16.76 -13.34 -2.16
CA ALA A 287 -15.88 -13.98 -3.14
C ALA A 287 -16.21 -13.67 -4.62
N THR A 288 -17.34 -13.01 -4.89
CA THR A 288 -17.74 -12.61 -6.25
C THR A 288 -17.13 -11.29 -6.71
N TRP A 289 -16.69 -10.41 -5.79
CA TRP A 289 -16.22 -9.08 -6.16
C TRP A 289 -14.98 -9.05 -7.07
N PRO A 290 -14.00 -9.99 -6.97
CA PRO A 290 -12.87 -9.98 -7.90
C PRO A 290 -13.26 -10.23 -9.35
N ALA A 291 -14.37 -10.96 -9.60
CA ALA A 291 -14.90 -11.15 -10.96
C ALA A 291 -15.51 -9.85 -11.51
N LEU A 292 -16.20 -9.07 -10.65
CA LEU A 292 -16.73 -7.76 -11.02
C LEU A 292 -15.59 -6.78 -11.34
N LEU A 293 -14.57 -6.74 -10.49
CA LEU A 293 -13.35 -5.96 -10.75
C LEU A 293 -12.71 -6.35 -12.08
N ARG A 294 -12.56 -7.67 -12.35
CA ARG A 294 -12.00 -8.13 -13.62
C ARG A 294 -12.78 -7.60 -14.82
N ASN A 295 -14.11 -7.63 -14.77
CA ASN A 295 -14.97 -7.10 -15.84
C ASN A 295 -14.71 -5.60 -16.05
N TRP A 296 -14.62 -4.84 -14.96
CA TRP A 296 -14.29 -3.41 -15.02
C TRP A 296 -12.89 -3.17 -15.61
N LEU A 297 -11.87 -3.95 -15.21
CA LEU A 297 -10.51 -3.85 -15.77
C LEU A 297 -10.47 -4.20 -17.27
N VAL A 298 -11.28 -5.16 -17.71
CA VAL A 298 -11.45 -5.46 -19.15
C VAL A 298 -12.11 -4.28 -19.86
N GLN A 299 -13.17 -3.73 -19.32
CA GLN A 299 -13.86 -2.56 -19.88
C GLN A 299 -12.91 -1.35 -20.01
N ARG A 300 -11.98 -1.19 -19.07
CA ARG A 300 -10.93 -0.14 -19.09
C ARG A 300 -9.73 -0.48 -19.97
N GLY A 301 -9.72 -1.64 -20.60
CA GLY A 301 -8.62 -2.08 -21.44
C GLY A 301 -7.35 -2.43 -20.66
N VAL A 302 -7.42 -2.57 -19.34
CA VAL A 302 -6.28 -2.98 -18.49
C VAL A 302 -5.99 -4.46 -18.69
N ILE A 303 -7.01 -5.29 -18.73
CA ILE A 303 -6.96 -6.73 -19.02
C ILE A 303 -7.57 -6.98 -20.40
N PRO A 304 -6.93 -7.75 -21.29
CA PRO A 304 -7.54 -8.12 -22.58
C PRO A 304 -8.78 -9.00 -22.38
N PRO A 305 -9.82 -8.87 -23.23
CA PRO A 305 -11.05 -9.64 -23.10
C PRO A 305 -10.85 -11.16 -23.16
N ASN A 306 -9.82 -11.61 -23.87
CA ASN A 306 -9.47 -13.01 -24.05
C ASN A 306 -8.47 -13.56 -23.02
N ALA A 307 -8.07 -12.75 -22.03
CA ALA A 307 -7.25 -13.25 -20.94
C ALA A 307 -8.04 -14.31 -20.15
N PRO A 308 -7.41 -15.46 -19.79
CA PRO A 308 -8.09 -16.48 -19.03
C PRO A 308 -8.59 -15.92 -17.70
N PRO A 309 -9.76 -16.38 -17.20
CA PRO A 309 -10.17 -16.02 -15.84
C PRO A 309 -9.14 -16.57 -14.85
N PRO A 310 -8.83 -15.84 -13.77
CA PRO A 310 -7.97 -16.35 -12.72
C PRO A 310 -8.64 -17.56 -12.07
N PRO A 311 -7.86 -18.52 -11.55
CA PRO A 311 -8.40 -19.52 -10.66
C PRO A 311 -9.03 -18.85 -9.44
N PRO A 312 -9.97 -19.51 -8.76
CA PRO A 312 -10.52 -19.00 -7.52
C PRO A 312 -9.37 -18.69 -6.52
N PRO A 313 -9.52 -17.66 -5.68
CA PRO A 313 -8.51 -17.32 -4.69
C PRO A 313 -8.14 -18.55 -3.84
N MET A 314 -6.85 -18.78 -3.65
CA MET A 314 -6.38 -19.89 -2.83
C MET A 314 -6.79 -19.64 -1.36
N PRO A 315 -7.44 -20.60 -0.69
CA PRO A 315 -7.92 -20.41 0.67
C PRO A 315 -6.78 -20.27 1.71
N ASN A 316 -5.58 -20.76 1.38
CA ASN A 316 -4.42 -20.73 2.27
C ASN A 316 -3.25 -20.00 1.62
N LEU A 317 -2.68 -19.04 2.33
CA LEU A 317 -1.41 -18.43 1.94
C LEU A 317 -0.28 -19.46 2.10
N PRO A 318 0.71 -19.49 1.20
CA PRO A 318 1.92 -20.26 1.43
C PRO A 318 2.59 -19.85 2.74
N ALA A 319 3.08 -20.81 3.52
CA ALA A 319 3.67 -20.60 4.86
C ALA A 319 4.83 -19.57 4.91
N TRP A 320 5.48 -19.30 3.77
CA TRP A 320 6.54 -18.30 3.70
C TRP A 320 6.05 -16.83 3.81
N ILE A 321 4.73 -16.58 3.64
CA ILE A 321 4.16 -15.25 3.82
C ILE A 321 4.18 -14.84 5.29
N ASP A 322 4.10 -15.79 6.21
CA ASP A 322 4.17 -15.53 7.65
C ASP A 322 5.52 -14.93 8.07
N GLY A 323 6.58 -15.20 7.33
CA GLY A 323 7.91 -14.62 7.56
C GLY A 323 8.08 -13.17 7.11
N MET A 324 7.16 -12.62 6.31
CA MET A 324 7.17 -11.20 5.90
C MET A 324 6.40 -10.31 6.88
N THR A 325 5.51 -10.89 7.65
CA THR A 325 4.80 -10.21 8.74
C THR A 325 5.60 -10.42 10.01
N GLY A 326 6.05 -9.35 10.67
CA GLY A 326 6.79 -9.45 11.92
C GLY A 326 6.06 -10.31 12.97
N PRO A 327 6.75 -10.84 13.99
CA PRO A 327 6.16 -11.73 14.99
C PRO A 327 4.98 -11.04 15.68
N GLY A 328 3.77 -11.59 15.50
CA GLY A 328 2.54 -11.14 16.17
C GLY A 328 1.39 -10.70 15.25
N GLN A 329 1.53 -10.74 13.91
CA GLN A 329 0.52 -10.19 12.99
C GLN A 329 -0.47 -11.21 12.39
N PHE A 330 -0.34 -12.49 12.69
CA PHE A 330 -1.32 -13.52 12.32
C PHE A 330 -1.93 -14.19 13.57
N ASN A 331 -2.89 -13.55 14.20
CA ASN A 331 -3.88 -14.29 15.00
C ASN A 331 -4.99 -14.73 14.04
N GLY A 332 -4.90 -16.00 13.60
CA GLY A 332 -5.89 -16.64 12.75
C GLY A 332 -7.27 -16.75 13.41
N GLN A 333 -7.99 -15.67 13.38
CA GLN A 333 -9.45 -15.67 13.56
C GLN A 333 -10.04 -14.99 12.32
N TRP A 334 -10.48 -15.83 11.41
CA TRP A 334 -11.33 -15.52 10.25
C TRP A 334 -12.76 -15.93 10.56
#